data_8b7514df2d4e861e7711261746751f12
#
_entry.id   8b7514df2d4e861e7711261746751f12
#
_cell.length_a   1.000
_cell.length_b   1.000
_cell.length_c   1.000
_cell.angle_alpha   90.00
_cell.angle_beta   90.00
_cell.angle_gamma   90.00
#
_symmetry.space_group_name_H-M   'P 1'
#
loop_
_entity.id
_entity.type
_entity.pdbx_description
1 polymer ?
#
loop_
_entity_poly.entity_id
_entity_poly.type
_entity_poly.pdbx_seq_one_letter_code
_entity_poly.pdbx_strand_id
1 'polypeptide(L)'
;MGVFVFLPLVLPLTAWPVARLAEQRLHPRTATRLLTAVAGVLAVCSTLCLGLLVIVGTAQLPGNPLPDGWSDPEVRAAVPYDEVAGRAAIPALLAVLLSCAWGAWRHARVRRRAVAALAGLPAGPVAVLPDPDPYAYALPGRHDRVVVSAGMLAGLKAAERRALFAHERAHLTGRHHRHLLVVHLAARANPFLRPLRTAVTYTAERWADEDAAIAVGSRRTVARAIGKAALMSRAPLSVTLPAFAAAGPVPRRVAALMRPAPAGRAWPSAFTAAGLAVWGAAAGATVSALSSANSAVTLFAILRAATPV
;
A
#
# COMPACT_ATOMS: atom_id res chain seq x y z
N MET A 1 4.40 6.96 29.67
CA MET A 1 3.80 6.41 28.43
C MET A 1 2.32 6.04 28.58
N GLY A 2 1.93 5.31 29.61
CA GLY A 2 0.56 4.93 29.88
C GLY A 2 -0.12 4.19 28.71
N VAL A 3 -1.46 4.15 28.74
CA VAL A 3 -2.29 3.44 27.73
C VAL A 3 -2.08 3.96 26.29
N PHE A 4 -1.61 5.20 26.13
CA PHE A 4 -1.39 5.81 24.81
C PHE A 4 -0.34 5.12 23.95
N VAL A 5 0.56 4.32 24.54
CA VAL A 5 1.53 3.51 23.79
C VAL A 5 0.84 2.52 22.85
N PHE A 6 -0.37 2.05 23.17
CA PHE A 6 -1.12 1.10 22.36
C PHE A 6 -1.96 1.76 21.26
N LEU A 7 -2.10 3.10 21.28
CA LEU A 7 -2.92 3.81 20.30
C LEU A 7 -2.53 3.51 18.84
N PRO A 8 -1.23 3.44 18.46
CA PRO A 8 -0.84 3.06 17.11
C PRO A 8 -1.22 1.63 16.69
N LEU A 9 -1.48 0.74 17.64
CA LEU A 9 -1.94 -0.62 17.37
C LEU A 9 -3.47 -0.68 17.17
N VAL A 10 -4.21 0.23 17.81
CA VAL A 10 -5.69 0.28 17.80
C VAL A 10 -6.23 1.09 16.61
N LEU A 11 -5.59 2.22 16.29
CA LEU A 11 -6.05 3.09 15.19
C LEU A 11 -6.22 2.40 13.84
N PRO A 12 -5.39 1.41 13.45
CA PRO A 12 -5.61 0.63 12.23
C PRO A 12 -6.97 -0.07 12.12
N LEU A 13 -7.70 -0.28 13.22
CA LEU A 13 -9.06 -0.81 13.19
C LEU A 13 -10.03 0.11 12.46
N THR A 14 -9.75 1.42 12.40
CA THR A 14 -10.55 2.41 11.64
C THR A 14 -10.30 2.35 10.13
N ALA A 15 -9.36 1.53 9.67
CA ALA A 15 -8.97 1.47 8.26
C ALA A 15 -10.12 1.10 7.32
N TRP A 16 -11.06 0.25 7.76
CA TRP A 16 -12.17 -0.18 6.91
C TRP A 16 -13.15 0.95 6.55
N PRO A 17 -13.73 1.70 7.49
CA PRO A 17 -14.63 2.81 7.15
C PRO A 17 -13.92 3.93 6.37
N VAL A 18 -12.67 4.23 6.71
CA VAL A 18 -11.85 5.21 6.00
C VAL A 18 -11.64 4.79 4.54
N ALA A 19 -11.24 3.55 4.31
CA ALA A 19 -11.05 2.99 2.97
C ALA A 19 -12.31 3.11 2.13
N ARG A 20 -13.46 2.69 2.68
CA ARG A 20 -14.75 2.66 1.99
C ARG A 20 -15.24 4.06 1.61
N LEU A 21 -15.14 5.02 2.53
CA LEU A 21 -15.57 6.39 2.27
C LEU A 21 -14.66 7.09 1.26
N ALA A 22 -13.34 6.92 1.37
CA ALA A 22 -12.40 7.49 0.42
C ALA A 22 -12.59 6.91 -1.00
N GLU A 23 -12.79 5.60 -1.12
CA GLU A 23 -13.02 4.92 -2.40
C GLU A 23 -14.29 5.41 -3.11
N GLN A 24 -15.35 5.71 -2.34
CA GLN A 24 -16.64 6.10 -2.89
C GLN A 24 -16.76 7.59 -3.21
N ARG A 25 -16.05 8.44 -2.48
CA ARG A 25 -16.30 9.89 -2.46
C ARG A 25 -15.15 10.74 -2.97
N LEU A 26 -13.93 10.21 -3.00
CA LEU A 26 -12.77 10.96 -3.47
C LEU A 26 -12.49 10.72 -4.95
N HIS A 27 -11.85 11.73 -5.57
CA HIS A 27 -11.21 11.52 -6.87
C HIS A 27 -10.18 10.39 -6.76
N PRO A 28 -10.10 9.43 -7.70
CA PRO A 28 -9.24 8.24 -7.58
C PRO A 28 -7.78 8.56 -7.28
N ARG A 29 -7.22 9.61 -7.90
CA ARG A 29 -5.85 10.07 -7.65
C ARG A 29 -5.64 10.52 -6.21
N THR A 30 -6.59 11.28 -5.66
CA THR A 30 -6.53 11.79 -4.28
C THR A 30 -6.69 10.65 -3.28
N ALA A 31 -7.66 9.75 -3.53
CA ALA A 31 -7.88 8.56 -2.71
C ALA A 31 -6.62 7.68 -2.64
N THR A 32 -6.00 7.37 -3.79
CA THR A 32 -4.77 6.56 -3.86
C THR A 32 -3.65 7.17 -3.01
N ARG A 33 -3.39 8.47 -3.16
CA ARG A 33 -2.30 9.16 -2.43
C ARG A 33 -2.56 9.21 -0.94
N LEU A 34 -3.76 9.65 -0.55
CA LEU A 34 -4.15 9.77 0.85
C LEU A 34 -4.09 8.43 1.58
N LEU A 35 -4.79 7.43 1.03
CA LEU A 35 -4.85 6.10 1.66
C LEU A 35 -3.47 5.44 1.74
N THR A 36 -2.60 5.68 0.75
CA THR A 36 -1.21 5.22 0.80
C THR A 36 -0.44 5.88 1.93
N ALA A 37 -0.56 7.21 2.09
CA ALA A 37 0.11 7.95 3.15
C ALA A 37 -0.37 7.49 4.54
N VAL A 38 -1.69 7.40 4.74
CA VAL A 38 -2.29 6.92 5.98
C VAL A 38 -1.82 5.50 6.31
N ALA A 39 -1.85 4.59 5.34
CA ALA A 39 -1.39 3.22 5.53
C ALA A 39 0.10 3.14 5.92
N GLY A 40 0.94 3.95 5.27
CA GLY A 40 2.37 4.02 5.56
C GLY A 40 2.64 4.53 6.97
N VAL A 41 2.01 5.64 7.36
CA VAL A 41 2.16 6.22 8.72
C VAL A 41 1.69 5.24 9.78
N LEU A 42 0.48 4.68 9.65
CA LEU A 42 -0.05 3.74 10.64
C LEU A 42 0.79 2.46 10.74
N ALA A 43 1.35 1.96 9.64
CA ALA A 43 2.23 0.80 9.66
C ALA A 43 3.55 1.09 10.38
N VAL A 44 4.18 2.24 10.10
CA VAL A 44 5.41 2.66 10.78
C VAL A 44 5.15 2.85 12.27
N CYS A 45 4.09 3.57 12.65
CA CYS A 45 3.76 3.82 14.05
C CYS A 45 3.46 2.52 14.81
N SER A 46 2.69 1.59 14.22
CA SER A 46 2.42 0.30 14.87
C SER A 46 3.68 -0.57 15.00
N THR A 47 4.59 -0.53 14.02
CA THR A 47 5.87 -1.25 14.11
C THR A 47 6.81 -0.64 15.14
N LEU A 48 6.89 0.70 15.22
CA LEU A 48 7.64 1.40 16.25
C LEU A 48 7.09 1.08 17.65
N CYS A 49 5.77 1.08 17.82
CA CYS A 49 5.13 0.68 19.07
C CYS A 49 5.56 -0.74 19.48
N LEU A 50 5.53 -1.71 18.58
CA LEU A 50 6.02 -3.06 18.85
C LEU A 50 7.50 -3.05 19.23
N GLY A 51 8.34 -2.24 18.57
CA GLY A 51 9.76 -2.11 18.89
C GLY A 51 9.99 -1.58 20.30
N LEU A 52 9.24 -0.56 20.72
CA LEU A 52 9.32 -0.02 22.07
C LEU A 52 8.89 -1.06 23.13
N LEU A 53 7.82 -1.79 22.86
CA LEU A 53 7.36 -2.88 23.74
C LEU A 53 8.38 -4.02 23.82
N VAL A 54 9.09 -4.34 22.73
CA VAL A 54 10.17 -5.35 22.72
C VAL A 54 11.31 -4.93 23.64
N ILE A 55 11.73 -3.66 23.66
CA ILE A 55 12.80 -3.18 24.55
C ILE A 55 12.42 -3.48 26.00
N VAL A 56 11.21 -3.07 26.42
CA VAL A 56 10.74 -3.30 27.79
C VAL A 56 10.58 -4.80 28.09
N GLY A 57 10.05 -5.57 27.14
CA GLY A 57 9.86 -7.02 27.30
C GLY A 57 11.17 -7.81 27.38
N THR A 58 12.18 -7.39 26.60
CA THR A 58 13.49 -8.06 26.61
C THR A 58 14.24 -7.81 27.92
N ALA A 59 14.13 -6.60 28.50
CA ALA A 59 14.76 -6.28 29.79
C ALA A 59 14.26 -7.17 30.94
N GLN A 60 13.14 -7.84 30.82
CA GLN A 60 12.53 -8.73 31.81
C GLN A 60 12.89 -10.20 31.64
N LEU A 61 13.65 -10.55 30.61
CA LEU A 61 14.05 -11.93 30.37
C LEU A 61 15.29 -12.28 31.21
N PRO A 62 15.35 -13.45 31.85
CA PRO A 62 16.55 -13.90 32.55
C PRO A 62 17.75 -13.97 31.62
N GLY A 63 18.87 -13.39 32.01
CA GLY A 63 20.12 -13.40 31.24
C GLY A 63 20.07 -12.53 29.98
N ASN A 64 19.18 -11.52 29.92
CA ASN A 64 19.14 -10.56 28.83
C ASN A 64 20.45 -9.73 28.75
N PRO A 65 20.85 -9.27 27.56
CA PRO A 65 22.09 -8.51 27.35
C PRO A 65 21.94 -7.01 27.63
N LEU A 66 20.78 -6.56 28.13
CA LEU A 66 20.50 -5.14 28.39
C LEU A 66 21.03 -4.73 29.79
N PRO A 67 21.29 -3.44 30.02
CA PRO A 67 21.71 -2.95 31.34
C PRO A 67 20.72 -3.32 32.46
N ASP A 68 21.19 -3.72 33.63
CA ASP A 68 20.35 -4.16 34.75
C ASP A 68 19.28 -3.12 35.15
N GLY A 69 19.62 -1.83 35.11
CA GLY A 69 18.71 -0.75 35.45
C GLY A 69 17.50 -0.65 34.50
N TRP A 70 17.54 -1.29 33.32
CA TRP A 70 16.39 -1.31 32.40
C TRP A 70 15.26 -2.26 32.84
N SER A 71 15.56 -3.14 33.83
CA SER A 71 14.57 -3.97 34.51
C SER A 71 13.93 -3.32 35.74
N ASP A 72 14.33 -2.11 36.09
CA ASP A 72 13.83 -1.39 37.24
C ASP A 72 12.32 -1.15 37.22
N PRO A 73 11.66 -1.10 38.40
CA PRO A 73 10.22 -0.89 38.49
C PRO A 73 9.72 0.38 37.80
N GLU A 74 10.52 1.44 37.75
CA GLU A 74 10.17 2.70 37.06
C GLU A 74 10.09 2.54 35.56
N VAL A 75 10.99 1.77 34.92
CA VAL A 75 10.95 1.44 33.50
C VAL A 75 9.74 0.59 33.21
N ARG A 76 9.43 -0.37 34.07
CA ARG A 76 8.27 -1.27 33.94
C ARG A 76 6.96 -0.50 34.07
N ALA A 77 6.84 0.41 35.02
CA ALA A 77 5.65 1.25 35.22
C ALA A 77 5.36 2.18 34.04
N ALA A 78 6.35 2.44 33.18
CA ALA A 78 6.15 3.25 31.97
C ALA A 78 5.24 2.60 30.94
N VAL A 79 5.09 1.25 30.98
CA VAL A 79 4.26 0.48 30.03
C VAL A 79 3.24 -0.36 30.82
N PRO A 80 1.92 -0.08 30.69
CA PRO A 80 0.90 -0.91 31.31
C PRO A 80 0.96 -2.35 30.75
N TYR A 81 0.78 -3.33 31.62
CA TYR A 81 0.84 -4.76 31.26
C TYR A 81 2.18 -5.17 30.62
N ASP A 82 3.29 -4.54 31.06
CA ASP A 82 4.65 -4.68 30.56
C ASP A 82 5.07 -6.14 30.33
N GLU A 83 4.77 -7.02 31.29
CA GLU A 83 5.16 -8.41 31.25
C GLU A 83 4.50 -9.20 30.10
N VAL A 84 3.20 -9.07 29.92
CA VAL A 84 2.46 -9.78 28.86
C VAL A 84 2.67 -9.11 27.51
N ALA A 85 2.49 -7.78 27.45
CA ALA A 85 2.61 -7.01 26.21
C ALA A 85 4.04 -7.04 25.67
N GLY A 86 5.05 -6.90 26.53
CA GLY A 86 6.46 -6.93 26.15
C GLY A 86 6.88 -8.28 25.60
N ARG A 87 6.55 -9.39 26.29
CA ARG A 87 6.87 -10.74 25.81
C ARG A 87 6.15 -11.09 24.52
N ALA A 88 4.89 -10.69 24.37
CA ALA A 88 4.12 -10.90 23.13
C ALA A 88 4.65 -10.06 21.97
N ALA A 89 5.17 -8.87 22.23
CA ALA A 89 5.72 -7.99 21.20
C ALA A 89 6.97 -8.57 20.51
N ILE A 90 7.77 -9.38 21.19
CA ILE A 90 8.98 -10.00 20.63
C ILE A 90 8.65 -10.87 19.40
N PRO A 91 7.85 -11.94 19.52
CA PRO A 91 7.49 -12.75 18.36
C PRO A 91 6.64 -11.97 17.36
N ALA A 92 5.82 -11.02 17.80
CA ALA A 92 5.03 -10.18 16.91
C ALA A 92 5.91 -9.30 16.00
N LEU A 93 6.91 -8.61 16.56
CA LEU A 93 7.84 -7.78 15.79
C LEU A 93 8.66 -8.64 14.82
N LEU A 94 9.17 -9.78 15.26
CA LEU A 94 9.89 -10.71 14.41
C LEU A 94 9.03 -11.16 13.22
N ALA A 95 7.79 -11.55 13.47
CA ALA A 95 6.84 -11.94 12.43
C ALA A 95 6.57 -10.79 11.43
N VAL A 96 6.43 -9.55 11.90
CA VAL A 96 6.28 -8.35 11.07
C VAL A 96 7.51 -8.15 10.18
N LEU A 97 8.72 -8.17 10.76
CA LEU A 97 9.96 -7.96 10.02
C LEU A 97 10.17 -9.04 8.96
N LEU A 98 10.00 -10.31 9.32
CA LEU A 98 10.11 -11.44 8.38
C LEU A 98 9.06 -11.36 7.27
N SER A 99 7.80 -11.04 7.61
CA SER A 99 6.71 -10.88 6.63
C SER A 99 6.99 -9.75 5.65
N CYS A 100 7.47 -8.60 6.13
CA CYS A 100 7.82 -7.45 5.29
C CYS A 100 9.04 -7.75 4.42
N ALA A 101 10.10 -8.34 4.98
CA ALA A 101 11.30 -8.73 4.26
C ALA A 101 10.97 -9.73 3.13
N TRP A 102 10.18 -10.76 3.43
CA TRP A 102 9.69 -11.71 2.44
C TRP A 102 8.87 -11.03 1.34
N GLY A 103 7.95 -10.11 1.72
CA GLY A 103 7.15 -9.35 0.76
C GLY A 103 8.02 -8.49 -0.17
N ALA A 104 8.98 -7.77 0.39
CA ALA A 104 9.91 -6.93 -0.37
C ALA A 104 10.82 -7.77 -1.28
N TRP A 105 11.36 -8.88 -0.77
CA TRP A 105 12.18 -9.81 -1.54
C TRP A 105 11.41 -10.43 -2.72
N ARG A 106 10.18 -10.91 -2.45
CA ARG A 106 9.31 -11.47 -3.50
C ARG A 106 9.01 -10.42 -4.58
N HIS A 107 8.68 -9.19 -4.18
CA HIS A 107 8.46 -8.09 -5.12
C HIS A 107 9.71 -7.81 -5.97
N ALA A 108 10.88 -7.69 -5.34
CA ALA A 108 12.13 -7.46 -6.03
C ALA A 108 12.52 -8.63 -6.97
N ARG A 109 12.26 -9.88 -6.56
CA ARG A 109 12.49 -11.07 -7.37
C ARG A 109 11.61 -11.10 -8.63
N VAL A 110 10.31 -10.83 -8.47
CA VAL A 110 9.37 -10.77 -9.60
C VAL A 110 9.76 -9.68 -10.58
N ARG A 111 10.09 -8.48 -10.07
CA ARG A 111 10.55 -7.37 -10.89
C ARG A 111 11.84 -7.70 -11.65
N ARG A 112 12.83 -8.31 -10.99
CA ARG A 112 14.07 -8.75 -11.63
C ARG A 112 13.81 -9.76 -12.76
N ARG A 113 12.91 -10.72 -12.55
CA ARG A 113 12.51 -11.68 -13.58
C ARG A 113 11.83 -11.00 -14.77
N ALA A 114 10.93 -10.05 -14.52
CA ALA A 114 10.26 -9.30 -15.57
C ALA A 114 11.27 -8.45 -16.39
N VAL A 115 12.27 -7.85 -15.75
CA VAL A 115 13.36 -7.14 -16.45
C VAL A 115 14.23 -8.12 -17.26
N ALA A 116 14.58 -9.27 -16.69
CA ALA A 116 15.39 -10.28 -17.37
C ALA A 116 14.68 -10.86 -18.61
N ALA A 117 13.37 -11.04 -18.55
CA ALA A 117 12.57 -11.50 -19.70
C ALA A 117 12.58 -10.53 -20.90
N LEU A 118 12.96 -9.28 -20.68
CA LEU A 118 13.11 -8.27 -21.74
C LEU A 118 14.56 -8.14 -22.24
N ALA A 119 15.50 -8.93 -21.71
CA ALA A 119 16.87 -8.93 -22.17
C ALA A 119 16.93 -9.37 -23.66
N GLY A 120 17.65 -8.60 -24.46
CA GLY A 120 17.77 -8.83 -25.91
C GLY A 120 16.66 -8.22 -26.77
N LEU A 121 15.59 -7.66 -26.18
CA LEU A 121 14.60 -6.90 -26.94
C LEU A 121 15.07 -5.47 -27.23
N PRO A 122 14.70 -4.90 -28.39
CA PRO A 122 15.03 -3.53 -28.73
C PRO A 122 14.65 -2.54 -27.61
N ALA A 123 15.52 -1.57 -27.38
CA ALA A 123 15.24 -0.49 -26.45
C ALA A 123 14.07 0.36 -26.97
N GLY A 124 13.04 0.54 -26.14
CA GLY A 124 11.86 1.34 -26.53
C GLY A 124 10.83 1.41 -25.42
N PRO A 125 9.87 2.33 -25.50
CA PRO A 125 8.84 2.51 -24.47
C PRO A 125 7.80 1.37 -24.44
N VAL A 126 7.78 0.53 -25.47
CA VAL A 126 6.87 -0.63 -25.59
C VAL A 126 7.71 -1.86 -25.94
N ALA A 127 7.47 -2.96 -25.25
CA ALA A 127 8.02 -4.27 -25.57
C ALA A 127 6.85 -5.22 -25.94
N VAL A 128 6.89 -5.77 -27.13
CA VAL A 128 5.93 -6.77 -27.59
C VAL A 128 6.57 -8.15 -27.44
N LEU A 129 5.94 -9.01 -26.66
CA LEU A 129 6.37 -10.40 -26.49
C LEU A 129 5.59 -11.32 -27.44
N PRO A 130 6.25 -12.28 -28.11
CA PRO A 130 5.60 -13.23 -29.04
C PRO A 130 4.88 -14.35 -28.25
N ASP A 131 3.96 -13.94 -27.37
CA ASP A 131 3.22 -14.83 -26.49
C ASP A 131 1.74 -14.83 -26.93
N PRO A 132 1.11 -15.99 -27.18
CA PRO A 132 -0.31 -16.07 -27.52
C PRO A 132 -1.22 -15.76 -26.33
N ASP A 133 -0.76 -15.93 -25.08
CA ASP A 133 -1.55 -15.62 -23.90
C ASP A 133 -1.72 -14.09 -23.75
N PRO A 134 -2.97 -13.61 -23.59
CA PRO A 134 -3.23 -12.18 -23.56
C PRO A 134 -2.90 -11.55 -22.20
N TYR A 135 -1.88 -10.71 -22.18
CA TYR A 135 -1.51 -9.87 -21.02
C TYR A 135 -0.86 -8.55 -21.45
N ALA A 136 -0.96 -7.56 -20.56
CA ALA A 136 -0.20 -6.32 -20.62
C ALA A 136 0.12 -5.86 -19.20
N TYR A 137 1.24 -5.18 -19.01
CA TYR A 137 1.61 -4.57 -17.73
C TYR A 137 2.64 -3.47 -17.90
N ALA A 138 2.62 -2.54 -16.96
CA ALA A 138 3.60 -1.49 -16.81
C ALA A 138 4.82 -2.00 -16.04
N LEU A 139 6.02 -1.88 -16.62
CA LEU A 139 7.28 -2.25 -15.98
C LEU A 139 8.10 -1.00 -15.66
N PRO A 140 8.13 -0.55 -14.39
CA PRO A 140 8.93 0.60 -13.99
C PRO A 140 10.42 0.25 -13.94
N GLY A 141 11.29 1.14 -14.43
CA GLY A 141 12.74 0.93 -14.46
C GLY A 141 13.54 2.20 -14.69
N ARG A 142 14.82 2.05 -15.12
CA ARG A 142 15.62 3.21 -15.66
C ARG A 142 14.96 3.73 -16.92
N HIS A 143 14.42 2.83 -17.72
CA HIS A 143 13.57 3.14 -18.86
C HIS A 143 12.23 2.46 -18.60
N ASP A 144 11.21 3.26 -18.29
CA ASP A 144 9.86 2.78 -18.07
C ASP A 144 9.34 2.16 -19.38
N ARG A 145 8.77 0.95 -19.30
CA ARG A 145 8.30 0.21 -20.47
C ARG A 145 6.89 -0.34 -20.25
N VAL A 146 6.08 -0.30 -21.28
CA VAL A 146 4.85 -1.07 -21.34
C VAL A 146 5.15 -2.40 -22.03
N VAL A 147 4.85 -3.50 -21.35
CA VAL A 147 5.01 -4.86 -21.89
C VAL A 147 3.65 -5.36 -22.30
N VAL A 148 3.54 -5.91 -23.51
CA VAL A 148 2.29 -6.43 -24.06
C VAL A 148 2.57 -7.69 -24.86
N SER A 149 1.68 -8.69 -24.78
CA SER A 149 1.75 -9.90 -25.58
C SER A 149 1.12 -9.71 -26.96
N ALA A 150 1.59 -10.50 -27.93
CA ALA A 150 0.98 -10.58 -29.27
C ALA A 150 -0.49 -10.99 -29.17
N GLY A 151 -0.84 -11.93 -28.27
CA GLY A 151 -2.21 -12.37 -28.05
C GLY A 151 -3.14 -11.24 -27.57
N MET A 152 -2.66 -10.36 -26.66
CA MET A 152 -3.42 -9.17 -26.24
C MET A 152 -3.65 -8.21 -27.42
N LEU A 153 -2.62 -7.96 -28.21
CA LEU A 153 -2.72 -7.07 -29.37
C LEU A 153 -3.68 -7.63 -30.44
N ALA A 154 -3.63 -8.93 -30.72
CA ALA A 154 -4.49 -9.58 -31.68
C ALA A 154 -5.99 -9.47 -31.30
N GLY A 155 -6.29 -9.56 -30.01
CA GLY A 155 -7.67 -9.50 -29.50
C GLY A 155 -8.28 -8.10 -29.47
N LEU A 156 -7.51 -7.01 -29.58
CA LEU A 156 -7.99 -5.63 -29.42
C LEU A 156 -8.01 -4.88 -30.76
N LYS A 157 -9.05 -4.04 -30.95
CA LYS A 157 -9.12 -3.08 -32.08
C LYS A 157 -8.16 -1.91 -31.84
N ALA A 158 -7.80 -1.17 -32.90
CA ALA A 158 -6.85 -0.06 -32.83
C ALA A 158 -7.17 0.98 -31.74
N ALA A 159 -8.44 1.37 -31.57
CA ALA A 159 -8.86 2.29 -30.51
C ALA A 159 -8.71 1.69 -29.10
N GLU A 160 -9.00 0.38 -28.94
CA GLU A 160 -8.86 -0.35 -27.69
C GLU A 160 -7.39 -0.54 -27.32
N ARG A 161 -6.50 -0.78 -28.30
CA ARG A 161 -5.04 -0.82 -28.09
C ARG A 161 -4.52 0.53 -27.60
N ARG A 162 -4.97 1.64 -28.19
CA ARG A 162 -4.60 2.99 -27.69
C ARG A 162 -5.02 3.19 -26.25
N ALA A 163 -6.23 2.74 -25.89
CA ALA A 163 -6.73 2.82 -24.52
C ALA A 163 -5.89 1.96 -23.54
N LEU A 164 -5.53 0.74 -23.94
CA LEU A 164 -4.66 -0.13 -23.15
C LEU A 164 -3.28 0.52 -22.91
N PHE A 165 -2.63 1.01 -23.97
CA PHE A 165 -1.33 1.68 -23.81
C PHE A 165 -1.41 2.95 -22.99
N ALA A 166 -2.47 3.74 -23.10
CA ALA A 166 -2.68 4.92 -22.26
C ALA A 166 -2.85 4.54 -20.80
N HIS A 167 -3.58 3.48 -20.49
CA HIS A 167 -3.77 2.95 -19.15
C HIS A 167 -2.44 2.47 -18.53
N GLU A 168 -1.66 1.66 -19.24
CA GLU A 168 -0.36 1.19 -18.76
C GLU A 168 0.64 2.34 -18.56
N ARG A 169 0.63 3.34 -19.45
CA ARG A 169 1.44 4.55 -19.27
C ARG A 169 1.02 5.36 -18.04
N ALA A 170 -0.27 5.42 -17.74
CA ALA A 170 -0.76 6.09 -16.54
C ALA A 170 -0.22 5.42 -15.26
N HIS A 171 -0.06 4.09 -15.23
CA HIS A 171 0.61 3.40 -14.13
C HIS A 171 2.06 3.82 -13.95
N LEU A 172 2.81 4.04 -15.04
CA LEU A 172 4.19 4.51 -15.01
C LEU A 172 4.27 5.97 -14.54
N THR A 173 3.50 6.85 -15.16
CA THR A 173 3.46 8.29 -14.87
C THR A 173 2.99 8.56 -13.43
N GLY A 174 1.93 7.87 -12.99
CA GLY A 174 1.40 7.94 -11.63
C GLY A 174 2.26 7.22 -10.59
N ARG A 175 3.31 6.49 -11.03
CA ARG A 175 4.17 5.65 -10.18
C ARG A 175 3.38 4.71 -9.26
N HIS A 176 2.29 4.13 -9.79
CA HIS A 176 1.36 3.32 -9.02
C HIS A 176 2.03 2.14 -8.32
N HIS A 177 3.12 1.59 -8.89
CA HIS A 177 3.94 0.55 -8.27
C HIS A 177 4.45 0.92 -6.87
N ARG A 178 4.76 2.21 -6.60
CA ARG A 178 5.21 2.68 -5.28
C ARG A 178 4.05 2.66 -4.29
N HIS A 179 2.89 3.17 -4.68
CA HIS A 179 1.69 3.16 -3.85
C HIS A 179 1.29 1.73 -3.48
N LEU A 180 1.28 0.83 -4.46
CA LEU A 180 0.95 -0.59 -4.25
C LEU A 180 1.97 -1.30 -3.34
N LEU A 181 3.27 -1.01 -3.50
CA LEU A 181 4.30 -1.58 -2.63
C LEU A 181 4.14 -1.12 -1.18
N VAL A 182 3.94 0.20 -0.96
CA VAL A 182 3.74 0.75 0.39
C VAL A 182 2.56 0.08 1.08
N VAL A 183 1.38 0.03 0.45
CA VAL A 183 0.20 -0.56 1.08
C VAL A 183 0.29 -2.08 1.22
N HIS A 184 1.06 -2.74 0.35
CA HIS A 184 1.34 -4.16 0.47
C HIS A 184 2.20 -4.46 1.70
N LEU A 185 3.26 -3.69 1.93
CA LEU A 185 4.11 -3.81 3.11
C LEU A 185 3.36 -3.37 4.37
N ALA A 186 2.58 -2.28 4.31
CA ALA A 186 1.75 -1.84 5.42
C ALA A 186 0.75 -2.92 5.89
N ALA A 187 0.09 -3.60 4.94
CA ALA A 187 -0.84 -4.68 5.26
C ALA A 187 -0.14 -5.97 5.77
N ARG A 188 1.18 -6.09 5.58
CA ARG A 188 2.02 -7.14 6.16
C ARG A 188 2.51 -6.77 7.56
N ALA A 189 2.85 -5.51 7.75
CA ALA A 189 3.24 -4.98 9.05
C ALA A 189 2.06 -4.99 10.04
N ASN A 190 0.87 -4.64 9.55
CA ASN A 190 -0.34 -4.65 10.36
C ASN A 190 -1.53 -5.16 9.53
N PRO A 191 -2.06 -6.37 9.84
CA PRO A 191 -3.17 -6.98 9.08
C PRO A 191 -4.46 -6.15 9.06
N PHE A 192 -4.70 -5.29 10.04
CA PHE A 192 -5.85 -4.38 10.06
C PHE A 192 -5.79 -3.30 8.97
N LEU A 193 -4.63 -3.11 8.30
CA LEU A 193 -4.48 -2.21 7.15
C LEU A 193 -4.83 -2.87 5.80
N ARG A 194 -5.23 -4.14 5.77
CA ARG A 194 -5.68 -4.83 4.54
C ARG A 194 -6.79 -4.08 3.78
N PRO A 195 -7.79 -3.46 4.44
CA PRO A 195 -8.80 -2.67 3.74
C PRO A 195 -8.20 -1.50 2.96
N LEU A 196 -7.18 -0.81 3.50
CA LEU A 196 -6.49 0.28 2.79
C LEU A 196 -5.74 -0.26 1.56
N ARG A 197 -5.09 -1.43 1.66
CA ARG A 197 -4.46 -2.07 0.50
C ARG A 197 -5.46 -2.34 -0.61
N THR A 198 -6.61 -2.91 -0.28
CA THR A 198 -7.67 -3.22 -1.27
C THR A 198 -8.20 -1.95 -1.92
N ALA A 199 -8.47 -0.91 -1.13
CA ALA A 199 -8.95 0.38 -1.65
C ALA A 199 -7.91 1.08 -2.53
N VAL A 200 -6.63 1.10 -2.13
CA VAL A 200 -5.55 1.70 -2.94
C VAL A 200 -5.36 0.93 -4.25
N THR A 201 -5.42 -0.39 -4.23
CA THR A 201 -5.37 -1.19 -5.46
C THR A 201 -6.49 -0.80 -6.42
N TYR A 202 -7.72 -0.70 -5.93
CA TYR A 202 -8.86 -0.30 -6.74
C TYR A 202 -8.76 1.16 -7.23
N THR A 203 -8.41 2.09 -6.36
CA THR A 203 -8.34 3.52 -6.73
C THR A 203 -7.18 3.84 -7.65
N ALA A 204 -6.06 3.11 -7.58
CA ALA A 204 -4.95 3.21 -8.53
C ALA A 204 -5.36 2.77 -9.94
N GLU A 205 -6.10 1.67 -10.04
CA GLU A 205 -6.69 1.22 -11.31
C GLU A 205 -7.69 2.26 -11.85
N ARG A 206 -8.56 2.78 -11.00
CA ARG A 206 -9.50 3.84 -11.35
C ARG A 206 -8.81 5.13 -11.81
N TRP A 207 -7.68 5.46 -11.17
CA TRP A 207 -6.87 6.60 -11.62
C TRP A 207 -6.30 6.38 -13.01
N ALA A 208 -5.71 5.21 -13.27
CA ALA A 208 -5.21 4.86 -14.61
C ALA A 208 -6.32 4.85 -15.67
N ASP A 209 -7.53 4.39 -15.31
CA ASP A 209 -8.71 4.42 -16.19
C ASP A 209 -9.11 5.85 -16.57
N GLU A 210 -9.13 6.78 -15.61
CA GLU A 210 -9.51 8.17 -15.89
C GLU A 210 -8.44 8.88 -16.73
N ASP A 211 -7.14 8.67 -16.43
CA ASP A 211 -6.06 9.24 -17.23
C ASP A 211 -6.07 8.67 -18.66
N ALA A 212 -6.33 7.38 -18.82
CA ALA A 212 -6.51 6.76 -20.12
C ALA A 212 -7.72 7.34 -20.88
N ALA A 213 -8.83 7.60 -20.18
CA ALA A 213 -10.03 8.17 -20.77
C ALA A 213 -9.79 9.61 -21.27
N ILE A 214 -9.01 10.40 -20.53
CA ILE A 214 -8.57 11.74 -20.94
C ILE A 214 -7.68 11.63 -22.20
N ALA A 215 -6.69 10.74 -22.18
CA ALA A 215 -5.73 10.57 -23.27
C ALA A 215 -6.38 10.09 -24.58
N VAL A 216 -7.41 9.26 -24.49
CA VAL A 216 -8.13 8.70 -25.67
C VAL A 216 -9.34 9.55 -26.07
N GLY A 217 -9.79 10.44 -25.18
CA GLY A 217 -11.00 11.26 -25.39
C GLY A 217 -12.32 10.49 -25.28
N SER A 218 -12.31 9.24 -24.75
CA SER A 218 -13.51 8.41 -24.69
C SER A 218 -13.50 7.40 -23.54
N ARG A 219 -14.32 7.66 -22.53
CA ARG A 219 -14.54 6.74 -21.40
C ARG A 219 -15.12 5.39 -21.84
N ARG A 220 -16.03 5.40 -22.84
CA ARG A 220 -16.63 4.18 -23.40
C ARG A 220 -15.59 3.29 -24.08
N THR A 221 -14.61 3.87 -24.77
CA THR A 221 -13.54 3.12 -25.42
C THR A 221 -12.66 2.43 -24.37
N VAL A 222 -12.31 3.14 -23.30
CA VAL A 222 -11.53 2.57 -22.18
C VAL A 222 -12.33 1.45 -21.49
N ALA A 223 -13.61 1.68 -21.19
CA ALA A 223 -14.47 0.66 -20.57
C ALA A 223 -14.53 -0.62 -21.42
N ARG A 224 -14.67 -0.49 -22.76
CA ARG A 224 -14.66 -1.62 -23.69
C ARG A 224 -13.30 -2.34 -23.70
N ALA A 225 -12.21 -1.60 -23.75
CA ALA A 225 -10.86 -2.16 -23.75
C ALA A 225 -10.61 -2.99 -22.50
N ILE A 226 -10.96 -2.45 -21.32
CA ILE A 226 -10.82 -3.14 -20.02
C ILE A 226 -11.68 -4.41 -19.98
N GLY A 227 -12.96 -4.29 -20.33
CA GLY A 227 -13.88 -5.44 -20.32
C GLY A 227 -13.40 -6.56 -21.27
N LYS A 228 -12.94 -6.19 -22.46
CA LYS A 228 -12.44 -7.14 -23.44
C LYS A 228 -11.11 -7.78 -23.03
N ALA A 229 -10.17 -6.99 -22.51
CA ALA A 229 -8.92 -7.50 -21.96
C ALA A 229 -9.16 -8.49 -20.81
N ALA A 230 -10.10 -8.19 -19.92
CA ALA A 230 -10.46 -9.07 -18.83
C ALA A 230 -11.10 -10.38 -19.29
N LEU A 231 -11.93 -10.34 -20.33
CA LEU A 231 -12.53 -11.56 -20.91
C LEU A 231 -11.50 -12.45 -21.63
N MET A 232 -10.48 -11.84 -22.23
CA MET A 232 -9.41 -12.56 -22.92
C MET A 232 -8.40 -13.16 -21.91
N SER A 233 -8.09 -12.45 -20.85
CA SER A 233 -7.17 -12.90 -19.79
C SER A 233 -7.82 -13.98 -18.93
N ARG A 234 -7.93 -15.21 -19.45
CA ARG A 234 -8.54 -16.35 -18.77
C ARG A 234 -7.74 -16.88 -17.58
N ALA A 235 -6.45 -16.63 -17.54
CA ALA A 235 -5.61 -16.97 -16.40
C ALA A 235 -5.57 -15.80 -15.43
N PRO A 236 -5.57 -16.05 -14.10
CA PRO A 236 -5.11 -15.03 -13.19
C PRO A 236 -3.70 -14.65 -13.68
N LEU A 237 -3.46 -13.38 -13.92
CA LEU A 237 -2.14 -12.81 -14.27
C LEU A 237 -1.14 -13.10 -13.13
N SER A 238 -1.10 -14.33 -12.72
CA SER A 238 -0.61 -14.83 -11.44
C SER A 238 0.89 -15.00 -11.40
N VAL A 239 1.58 -14.85 -12.51
CA VAL A 239 2.93 -15.39 -12.49
C VAL A 239 4.02 -14.32 -12.43
N THR A 240 3.78 -13.10 -12.91
CA THR A 240 4.90 -12.17 -13.06
C THR A 240 4.90 -10.94 -12.17
N LEU A 241 3.74 -10.39 -11.83
CA LEU A 241 3.65 -9.20 -10.98
C LEU A 241 2.37 -9.21 -10.12
N PRO A 242 2.29 -10.04 -9.06
CA PRO A 242 1.06 -10.17 -8.27
C PRO A 242 0.58 -8.86 -7.62
N ALA A 243 1.43 -7.84 -7.51
CA ALA A 243 1.06 -6.51 -7.06
C ALA A 243 0.32 -5.70 -8.15
N PHE A 244 0.55 -6.00 -9.41
CA PHE A 244 -0.04 -5.30 -10.55
C PHE A 244 -1.22 -6.07 -11.17
N ALA A 245 -1.30 -7.38 -10.91
CA ALA A 245 -2.34 -8.25 -11.46
C ALA A 245 -3.56 -8.42 -10.54
N ALA A 246 -3.55 -7.85 -9.35
CA ALA A 246 -4.75 -7.78 -8.52
C ALA A 246 -5.68 -6.70 -9.08
N ALA A 247 -6.21 -6.95 -10.29
CA ALA A 247 -7.26 -6.14 -10.85
C ALA A 247 -8.40 -6.09 -9.82
N GLY A 248 -8.72 -4.88 -9.34
CA GLY A 248 -9.96 -4.65 -8.63
C GLY A 248 -11.12 -5.11 -9.52
N PRO A 249 -12.32 -5.33 -8.98
CA PRO A 249 -13.40 -5.95 -9.73
C PRO A 249 -13.67 -5.16 -11.02
N VAL A 250 -13.29 -5.74 -12.17
CA VAL A 250 -13.45 -5.16 -13.51
C VAL A 250 -14.87 -4.61 -13.74
N PRO A 251 -15.95 -5.31 -13.32
CA PRO A 251 -17.29 -4.78 -13.44
C PRO A 251 -17.50 -3.41 -12.76
N ARG A 252 -16.89 -3.18 -11.60
CA ARG A 252 -16.98 -1.89 -10.90
C ARG A 252 -16.22 -0.78 -11.62
N ARG A 253 -15.08 -1.08 -12.23
CA ARG A 253 -14.30 -0.14 -13.04
C ARG A 253 -15.07 0.26 -14.30
N VAL A 254 -15.60 -0.72 -15.04
CA VAL A 254 -16.44 -0.49 -16.22
C VAL A 254 -17.69 0.33 -15.86
N ALA A 255 -18.42 -0.04 -14.82
CA ALA A 255 -19.58 0.72 -14.35
C ALA A 255 -19.22 2.17 -13.97
N ALA A 256 -18.08 2.40 -13.35
CA ALA A 256 -17.62 3.74 -13.01
C ALA A 256 -17.27 4.58 -14.24
N LEU A 257 -16.67 3.99 -15.29
CA LEU A 257 -16.40 4.68 -16.57
C LEU A 257 -17.68 5.00 -17.35
N MET A 258 -18.76 4.27 -17.13
CA MET A 258 -20.07 4.54 -17.75
C MET A 258 -20.86 5.66 -17.04
N ARG A 259 -20.42 6.09 -15.85
CA ARG A 259 -20.96 7.25 -15.12
C ARG A 259 -20.26 8.54 -15.56
N PRO A 260 -20.76 9.73 -15.17
CA PRO A 260 -20.05 11.00 -15.37
C PRO A 260 -18.63 10.95 -14.79
N ALA A 261 -17.72 11.74 -15.36
CA ALA A 261 -16.35 11.84 -14.86
C ALA A 261 -16.36 12.30 -13.38
N PRO A 262 -15.41 11.80 -12.56
CA PRO A 262 -15.31 12.26 -11.19
C PRO A 262 -15.06 13.77 -11.14
N ALA A 263 -15.71 14.47 -10.21
CA ALA A 263 -15.55 15.91 -10.07
C ALA A 263 -14.07 16.24 -9.79
N GLY A 264 -13.54 17.27 -10.44
CA GLY A 264 -12.12 17.67 -10.33
C GLY A 264 -11.74 18.29 -8.96
N ARG A 265 -12.64 18.30 -7.99
CA ARG A 265 -12.38 18.82 -6.66
C ARG A 265 -11.45 17.86 -5.91
N ALA A 266 -10.24 18.30 -5.62
CA ALA A 266 -9.21 17.47 -5.00
C ALA A 266 -9.57 17.02 -3.56
N TRP A 267 -10.19 17.91 -2.76
CA TRP A 267 -10.49 17.68 -1.34
C TRP A 267 -11.96 17.93 -1.01
N PRO A 268 -12.62 17.01 -0.29
CA PRO A 268 -13.99 17.22 0.16
C PRO A 268 -14.03 18.23 1.31
N SER A 269 -15.12 18.98 1.39
CA SER A 269 -15.37 19.88 2.53
C SER A 269 -15.43 19.08 3.83
N ALA A 270 -14.81 19.60 4.90
CA ALA A 270 -14.82 18.99 6.23
C ALA A 270 -16.25 18.78 6.80
N PHE A 271 -17.23 19.53 6.30
CA PHE A 271 -18.64 19.42 6.73
C PHE A 271 -19.42 18.30 6.02
N THR A 272 -18.76 17.48 5.21
CA THR A 272 -19.37 16.30 4.58
C THR A 272 -18.88 15.03 5.25
N ALA A 273 -19.67 13.95 5.24
CA ALA A 273 -19.26 12.65 5.77
C ALA A 273 -17.93 12.17 5.14
N ALA A 274 -17.72 12.44 3.86
CA ALA A 274 -16.46 12.14 3.18
C ALA A 274 -15.30 13.01 3.68
N GLY A 275 -15.54 14.30 3.89
CA GLY A 275 -14.55 15.22 4.45
C GLY A 275 -14.19 14.84 5.89
N LEU A 276 -15.17 14.59 6.74
CA LEU A 276 -14.95 14.12 8.11
C LEU A 276 -14.11 12.85 8.14
N ALA A 277 -14.40 11.87 7.27
CA ALA A 277 -13.60 10.64 7.19
C ALA A 277 -12.16 10.88 6.74
N VAL A 278 -11.95 11.75 5.75
CA VAL A 278 -10.62 12.11 5.22
C VAL A 278 -9.80 12.84 6.25
N TRP A 279 -10.38 13.90 6.82
CA TRP A 279 -9.72 14.72 7.85
C TRP A 279 -9.52 13.95 9.15
N GLY A 280 -10.49 13.09 9.52
CA GLY A 280 -10.38 12.18 10.65
C GLY A 280 -9.26 11.15 10.46
N ALA A 281 -9.10 10.59 9.25
CA ALA A 281 -8.01 9.68 8.95
C ALA A 281 -6.64 10.37 8.99
N ALA A 282 -6.55 11.60 8.47
CA ALA A 282 -5.33 12.40 8.55
C ALA A 282 -5.00 12.76 9.99
N ALA A 283 -5.98 13.23 10.78
CA ALA A 283 -5.82 13.52 12.20
C ALA A 283 -5.42 12.27 12.99
N GLY A 284 -6.07 11.13 12.76
CA GLY A 284 -5.72 9.86 13.39
C GLY A 284 -4.29 9.42 13.08
N ALA A 285 -3.84 9.56 11.84
CA ALA A 285 -2.46 9.27 11.46
C ALA A 285 -1.47 10.22 12.16
N THR A 286 -1.80 11.51 12.26
CA THR A 286 -0.99 12.52 12.97
C THR A 286 -0.92 12.20 14.47
N VAL A 287 -2.05 11.91 15.10
CA VAL A 287 -2.10 11.51 16.52
C VAL A 287 -1.29 10.24 16.77
N SER A 288 -1.38 9.25 15.87
CA SER A 288 -0.57 8.04 15.95
C SER A 288 0.93 8.34 15.88
N ALA A 289 1.33 9.23 14.97
CA ALA A 289 2.73 9.64 14.81
C ALA A 289 3.25 10.38 16.06
N LEU A 290 2.47 11.35 16.58
CA LEU A 290 2.81 12.09 17.79
C LEU A 290 2.87 11.17 19.01
N SER A 291 1.92 10.26 19.16
CA SER A 291 1.92 9.26 20.24
C SER A 291 3.16 8.35 20.18
N SER A 292 3.52 7.86 18.99
CA SER A 292 4.72 7.04 18.80
C SER A 292 5.99 7.81 19.09
N ALA A 293 6.11 9.06 18.62
CA ALA A 293 7.27 9.92 18.89
C ALA A 293 7.40 10.24 20.38
N ASN A 294 6.30 10.63 21.03
CA ASN A 294 6.29 10.90 22.47
C ASN A 294 6.66 9.66 23.28
N SER A 295 6.14 8.49 22.91
CA SER A 295 6.48 7.22 23.57
C SER A 295 7.97 6.88 23.42
N ALA A 296 8.55 7.09 22.24
CA ALA A 296 9.96 6.85 21.99
C ALA A 296 10.85 7.79 22.80
N VAL A 297 10.54 9.09 22.83
CA VAL A 297 11.30 10.09 23.60
C VAL A 297 11.21 9.80 25.09
N THR A 298 10.02 9.50 25.60
CA THR A 298 9.81 9.19 27.03
C THR A 298 10.57 7.94 27.43
N LEU A 299 10.49 6.86 26.64
CA LEU A 299 11.24 5.64 26.95
C LEU A 299 12.75 5.89 26.90
N PHE A 300 13.24 6.61 25.88
CA PHE A 300 14.66 6.96 25.80
C PHE A 300 15.14 7.75 27.02
N ALA A 301 14.36 8.74 27.49
CA ALA A 301 14.70 9.52 28.67
C ALA A 301 14.77 8.65 29.94
N ILE A 302 13.80 7.73 30.13
CA ILE A 302 13.76 6.81 31.26
C ILE A 302 14.97 5.84 31.21
N LEU A 303 15.25 5.22 30.06
CA LEU A 303 16.36 4.29 29.89
C LEU A 303 17.71 4.97 30.11
N ARG A 304 17.86 6.21 29.66
CA ARG A 304 19.06 7.01 29.90
C ARG A 304 19.27 7.30 31.41
N ALA A 305 18.19 7.62 32.12
CA ALA A 305 18.23 7.86 33.54
C ALA A 305 18.58 6.58 34.35
N ALA A 306 18.10 5.41 33.85
CA ALA A 306 18.35 4.11 34.46
C ALA A 306 19.71 3.48 34.06
N THR A 307 20.51 4.12 33.20
CA THR A 307 21.84 3.64 32.83
C THR A 307 22.88 4.39 33.66
N PRO A 308 23.58 3.75 34.61
CA PRO A 308 24.66 4.38 35.36
C PRO A 308 25.80 4.78 34.41
N VAL A 309 26.34 5.99 34.62
CA VAL A 309 27.50 6.54 33.89
C VAL A 309 28.79 5.92 34.44
#